data_fb668a6052a708a14de29933a12d4096
#
_entry.id   fb668a6052a708a14de29933a12d4096
#
_cell.length_a   1.000
_cell.length_b   1.000
_cell.length_c   1.000
_cell.angle_alpha   90.00
_cell.angle_beta   90.00
_cell.angle_gamma   90.00
#
_symmetry.space_group_name_H-M   'P 1'
#
loop_
_entity.id
_entity.type
_entity.pdbx_description
1 polymer ?
#
loop_
_entity_poly.entity_id
_entity_poly.type
_entity_poly.pdbx_seq_one_letter_code
_entity_poly.pdbx_strand_id
1 'polypeptide(L)'
;MTRPCEYGALDFFIEQTNAANSIINPKLRERAFASMGNTVQIPVINYDGDVTVGNVRSCVIEDDENTSELYTVVWATYTIGFTMVPAAYTNNEISYEHDFYRKMEKYTRALADALDKGAIAALEAQKAHVLKDRLNYDFSGNVIKVKKEMATEILGDIDPIMRANCYPRMLHIVCNAGIESLVRKLAQHGATNDVNKQLEYAGKKFHYTNNVTNESGQNGTFFAVEDGNIGVLTRVDREALRRTRANFHEWDVVRLPMIDLPVGSHYYTSVGDQSATVGAATEDLTCAVKEYFGFSVDVAFLVAYNSDPTKVANPIIKAQIAARDQNEPLGMPVYVTNAAAFPGGGASA
;
A
#
# COMPACT_ATOMS: atom_id res chain seq x y z
N MET A 1 -13.79 -17.47 -10.50
CA MET A 1 -13.02 -16.63 -9.54
C MET A 1 -13.12 -15.19 -10.02
N THR A 2 -13.79 -14.34 -9.26
CA THR A 2 -13.74 -12.88 -9.48
C THR A 2 -12.31 -12.44 -9.23
N ARG A 3 -11.72 -11.64 -10.15
CA ARG A 3 -10.38 -11.07 -9.93
C ARG A 3 -10.38 -10.34 -8.60
N PRO A 4 -9.37 -10.55 -7.74
CA PRO A 4 -9.21 -9.76 -6.53
C PRO A 4 -9.08 -8.29 -6.91
N CYS A 5 -9.46 -7.39 -6.00
CA CYS A 5 -9.10 -5.98 -6.11
C CYS A 5 -7.58 -5.87 -6.30
N GLU A 6 -7.13 -4.92 -7.09
CA GLU A 6 -5.71 -4.72 -7.30
C GLU A 6 -5.13 -3.96 -6.11
N TYR A 7 -4.09 -4.50 -5.50
CA TYR A 7 -3.39 -3.95 -4.34
C TYR A 7 -2.01 -3.43 -4.74
N GLY A 8 -1.97 -2.60 -5.78
CA GLY A 8 -0.74 -2.19 -6.43
C GLY A 8 0.22 -1.40 -5.55
N ALA A 9 -0.25 -0.71 -4.50
CA ALA A 9 0.65 -0.03 -3.57
C ALA A 9 1.38 -1.04 -2.68
N LEU A 10 0.70 -2.04 -2.14
CA LEU A 10 1.31 -3.11 -1.36
C LEU A 10 2.32 -3.90 -2.20
N ASP A 11 1.93 -4.32 -3.40
CA ASP A 11 2.79 -5.07 -4.32
C ASP A 11 4.05 -4.28 -4.66
N PHE A 12 3.92 -2.97 -4.88
CA PHE A 12 5.05 -2.09 -5.14
C PHE A 12 6.01 -2.02 -3.95
N PHE A 13 5.52 -1.86 -2.71
CA PHE A 13 6.38 -1.87 -1.52
C PHE A 13 7.11 -3.22 -1.36
N ILE A 14 6.46 -4.34 -1.66
CA ILE A 14 7.07 -5.68 -1.61
C ILE A 14 8.14 -5.82 -2.70
N GLU A 15 7.84 -5.39 -3.94
CA GLU A 15 8.80 -5.39 -5.05
C GLU A 15 10.05 -4.59 -4.69
N GLN A 16 9.88 -3.38 -4.18
CA GLN A 16 10.98 -2.50 -3.79
C GLN A 16 11.80 -3.04 -2.62
N THR A 17 11.17 -3.75 -1.69
CA THR A 17 11.88 -4.41 -0.59
C THR A 17 12.84 -5.48 -1.09
N ASN A 18 12.51 -6.15 -2.18
CA ASN A 18 13.31 -7.22 -2.78
C ASN A 18 14.26 -6.73 -3.89
N ALA A 19 14.19 -5.45 -4.26
CA ALA A 19 15.05 -4.86 -5.27
C ALA A 19 16.51 -4.79 -4.80
N ALA A 20 17.45 -4.86 -5.74
CA ALA A 20 18.89 -4.81 -5.44
C ALA A 20 19.34 -3.46 -4.85
N ASN A 21 18.62 -2.40 -5.19
CA ASN A 21 18.86 -1.02 -4.71
C ASN A 21 17.94 -0.60 -3.57
N SER A 22 17.31 -1.57 -2.89
CA SER A 22 16.39 -1.31 -1.78
C SER A 22 17.07 -0.57 -0.62
N ILE A 23 16.36 0.38 -0.01
CA ILE A 23 16.75 1.00 1.27
C ILE A 23 16.78 -0.02 2.41
N ILE A 24 16.09 -1.15 2.27
CA ILE A 24 16.03 -2.22 3.26
C ILE A 24 17.12 -3.24 2.95
N ASN A 25 18.25 -3.12 3.63
CA ASN A 25 19.29 -4.14 3.52
C ASN A 25 18.94 -5.41 4.32
N PRO A 26 19.56 -6.58 4.02
CA PRO A 26 19.28 -7.84 4.71
C PRO A 26 19.51 -7.77 6.23
N LYS A 27 20.54 -7.05 6.69
CA LYS A 27 20.84 -6.90 8.14
C LYS A 27 19.74 -6.12 8.86
N LEU A 28 19.18 -5.09 8.22
CA LEU A 28 18.05 -4.34 8.77
C LEU A 28 16.82 -5.23 8.88
N ARG A 29 16.56 -6.06 7.87
CA ARG A 29 15.44 -7.01 7.87
C ARG A 29 15.57 -8.03 9.00
N GLU A 30 16.74 -8.62 9.19
CA GLU A 30 17.02 -9.55 10.29
C GLU A 30 16.85 -8.89 11.65
N ARG A 31 17.39 -7.67 11.82
CA ARG A 31 17.26 -6.90 13.06
C ARG A 31 15.81 -6.52 13.36
N ALA A 32 15.07 -6.09 12.36
CA ALA A 32 13.65 -5.78 12.48
C ALA A 32 12.84 -7.01 12.88
N PHE A 33 13.11 -8.15 12.25
CA PHE A 33 12.45 -9.42 12.55
C PHE A 33 12.77 -9.95 13.95
N ALA A 34 13.96 -9.68 14.46
CA ALA A 34 14.38 -10.07 15.81
C ALA A 34 13.95 -9.06 16.90
N SER A 35 13.45 -7.88 16.52
CA SER A 35 13.11 -6.83 17.47
C SER A 35 11.87 -7.20 18.28
N MET A 36 11.95 -6.91 19.59
CA MET A 36 10.81 -6.98 20.52
C MET A 36 10.42 -5.56 20.90
N GLY A 37 9.14 -5.26 20.89
CA GLY A 37 8.65 -3.91 21.22
C GLY A 37 7.99 -3.22 20.03
N ASN A 38 7.39 -2.07 20.27
CA ASN A 38 6.57 -1.37 19.28
C ASN A 38 7.38 -0.51 18.30
N THR A 39 8.67 -0.35 18.49
CA THR A 39 9.52 0.51 17.67
C THR A 39 10.84 -0.15 17.32
N VAL A 40 11.36 0.18 16.15
CA VAL A 40 12.72 -0.13 15.72
C VAL A 40 13.42 1.18 15.41
N GLN A 41 14.62 1.35 15.94
CA GLN A 41 15.46 2.50 15.64
C GLN A 41 16.45 2.15 14.54
N ILE A 42 16.45 2.95 13.50
CA ILE A 42 17.34 2.82 12.35
C ILE A 42 18.29 4.01 12.34
N PRO A 43 19.61 3.81 12.48
CA PRO A 43 20.56 4.90 12.33
C PRO A 43 20.59 5.34 10.85
N VAL A 44 20.38 6.62 10.65
CA VAL A 44 20.52 7.26 9.33
C VAL A 44 21.75 8.15 9.39
N ILE A 45 22.69 7.89 8.48
CA ILE A 45 23.92 8.69 8.34
C ILE A 45 23.64 9.77 7.30
N ASN A 46 23.90 11.01 7.63
CA ASN A 46 23.81 12.12 6.71
C ASN A 46 25.03 12.09 5.77
N TYR A 47 24.79 12.17 4.46
CA TYR A 47 25.86 12.22 3.43
C TYR A 47 26.05 13.62 2.85
N ASP A 48 25.39 14.64 3.41
CA ASP A 48 25.54 16.01 2.94
C ASP A 48 26.87 16.58 3.49
N GLY A 49 27.82 16.79 2.61
CA GLY A 49 29.11 17.43 2.90
C GLY A 49 29.17 18.83 2.30
N ASP A 50 29.64 19.81 3.07
CA ASP A 50 29.87 21.15 2.58
C ASP A 50 31.24 21.26 1.89
N VAL A 51 31.26 21.83 0.68
CA VAL A 51 32.50 22.14 -0.03
C VAL A 51 32.84 23.63 0.14
N THR A 52 33.92 23.92 0.84
CA THR A 52 34.44 25.28 0.93
C THR A 52 35.22 25.63 -0.33
N VAL A 53 34.73 26.56 -1.12
CA VAL A 53 35.40 27.07 -2.31
C VAL A 53 36.11 28.37 -1.97
N GLY A 54 37.46 28.38 -2.05
CA GLY A 54 38.29 29.56 -1.80
C GLY A 54 39.41 29.70 -2.81
N ASN A 55 39.91 30.92 -2.96
CA ASN A 55 41.03 31.22 -3.85
C ASN A 55 42.41 30.87 -3.24
N VAL A 56 42.45 30.43 -2.00
CA VAL A 56 43.68 30.10 -1.28
C VAL A 56 43.55 28.71 -0.70
N ARG A 57 44.60 27.90 -0.83
CA ARG A 57 44.65 26.58 -0.20
C ARG A 57 44.64 26.72 1.31
N SER A 58 43.60 26.16 1.99
CA SER A 58 43.64 25.99 3.41
C SER A 58 44.42 24.72 3.77
N CYS A 59 45.30 24.84 4.78
CA CYS A 59 45.94 23.66 5.36
C CYS A 59 45.16 23.06 6.50
N VAL A 60 44.00 23.63 6.81
CA VAL A 60 43.06 23.12 7.82
C VAL A 60 41.93 22.41 7.08
N ILE A 61 41.83 21.11 7.30
CA ILE A 61 40.67 20.33 6.90
C ILE A 61 39.68 20.46 8.07
N GLU A 62 38.55 21.07 7.83
CA GLU A 62 37.45 21.07 8.82
C GLU A 62 36.94 19.65 8.96
N ASP A 63 36.86 19.19 10.21
CA ASP A 63 36.37 17.86 10.56
C ASP A 63 34.85 17.87 10.34
N ASP A 64 34.38 17.01 9.47
CA ASP A 64 32.93 16.85 9.24
C ASP A 64 32.34 16.07 10.42
N GLU A 65 31.62 16.74 11.28
CA GLU A 65 30.84 16.08 12.33
C GLU A 65 29.71 15.26 11.66
N ASN A 66 29.98 13.99 11.41
CA ASN A 66 28.98 13.03 10.96
C ASN A 66 27.84 12.95 11.98
N THR A 67 26.82 13.75 11.80
CA THR A 67 25.59 13.69 12.58
C THR A 67 24.76 12.51 12.10
N SER A 68 24.71 11.45 12.90
CA SER A 68 23.77 10.36 12.68
C SER A 68 22.48 10.61 13.45
N GLU A 69 21.36 10.55 12.75
CA GLU A 69 20.03 10.61 13.37
C GLU A 69 19.45 9.21 13.54
N LEU A 70 18.66 9.03 14.61
CA LEU A 70 17.92 7.79 14.83
C LEU A 70 16.49 7.94 14.30
N TYR A 71 16.23 7.33 13.16
CA TYR A 71 14.87 7.23 12.64
C TYR A 71 14.10 6.14 13.38
N THR A 72 13.00 6.51 14.03
CA THR A 72 12.17 5.57 14.79
C THR A 72 11.02 5.08 13.93
N VAL A 73 11.00 3.79 13.66
CA VAL A 73 9.91 3.12 12.96
C VAL A 73 8.93 2.53 13.96
N VAL A 74 7.65 2.82 13.77
CA VAL A 74 6.55 2.29 14.59
C VAL A 74 5.87 1.16 13.84
N TRP A 75 5.67 0.03 14.52
CA TRP A 75 4.96 -1.11 13.96
C TRP A 75 3.45 -0.91 13.99
N ALA A 76 2.79 -1.22 12.89
CA ALA A 76 1.34 -1.37 12.81
C ALA A 76 0.99 -2.85 12.78
N THR A 77 0.17 -3.30 13.74
CA THR A 77 -0.27 -4.70 13.82
C THR A 77 -1.58 -4.86 13.07
N TYR A 78 -1.59 -5.75 12.09
CA TYR A 78 -2.78 -6.13 11.35
C TYR A 78 -3.21 -7.52 11.77
N THR A 79 -4.46 -7.64 12.23
CA THR A 79 -5.01 -8.92 12.72
C THR A 79 -6.34 -9.19 12.05
N ILE A 80 -6.51 -10.42 11.58
CA ILE A 80 -7.77 -10.95 11.09
C ILE A 80 -8.07 -12.29 11.74
N GLY A 81 -9.32 -12.70 11.76
CA GLY A 81 -9.68 -14.01 12.27
C GLY A 81 -11.13 -14.37 11.95
N PHE A 82 -11.40 -15.66 12.00
CA PHE A 82 -12.75 -16.21 11.89
C PHE A 82 -12.89 -17.46 12.73
N THR A 83 -14.14 -17.86 12.93
CA THR A 83 -14.45 -19.05 13.71
C THR A 83 -15.28 -20.03 12.91
N MET A 84 -15.15 -21.31 13.24
CA MET A 84 -15.92 -22.41 12.68
C MET A 84 -16.47 -23.28 13.80
N VAL A 85 -17.67 -23.83 13.60
CA VAL A 85 -18.26 -24.84 14.49
C VAL A 85 -18.55 -26.09 13.65
N PRO A 86 -17.67 -27.11 13.65
CA PRO A 86 -17.77 -28.26 12.75
C PRO A 86 -19.15 -28.96 12.83
N ALA A 87 -19.74 -29.05 14.01
CA ALA A 87 -21.04 -29.70 14.20
C ALA A 87 -22.19 -29.04 13.42
N ALA A 88 -22.13 -27.74 13.15
CA ALA A 88 -23.16 -27.00 12.39
C ALA A 88 -23.20 -27.36 10.91
N TYR A 89 -22.18 -28.03 10.38
CA TYR A 89 -22.10 -28.41 8.97
C TYR A 89 -22.61 -29.83 8.70
N THR A 90 -22.90 -30.61 9.72
CA THR A 90 -23.27 -32.03 9.60
C THR A 90 -24.59 -32.22 8.83
N ASN A 91 -25.54 -31.30 8.96
CA ASN A 91 -26.85 -31.36 8.34
C ASN A 91 -27.08 -30.21 7.33
N ASN A 92 -26.02 -29.56 6.87
CA ASN A 92 -26.12 -28.40 5.99
C ASN A 92 -25.66 -28.74 4.58
N GLU A 93 -26.26 -28.11 3.56
CA GLU A 93 -25.82 -28.23 2.16
C GLU A 93 -24.43 -27.65 1.92
N ILE A 94 -23.99 -26.69 2.78
CA ILE A 94 -22.68 -26.07 2.71
C ILE A 94 -21.69 -26.95 3.49
N SER A 95 -20.68 -27.48 2.80
CA SER A 95 -19.63 -28.25 3.47
C SER A 95 -18.70 -27.35 4.31
N TYR A 96 -18.14 -27.91 5.38
CA TYR A 96 -17.14 -27.26 6.21
C TYR A 96 -15.97 -26.70 5.41
N GLU A 97 -15.41 -27.49 4.49
CA GLU A 97 -14.28 -27.09 3.64
C GLU A 97 -14.63 -25.90 2.75
N HIS A 98 -15.81 -25.94 2.12
CA HIS A 98 -16.25 -24.85 1.25
C HIS A 98 -16.38 -23.52 2.01
N ASP A 99 -16.97 -23.53 3.22
CA ASP A 99 -17.10 -22.33 4.04
C ASP A 99 -15.76 -21.87 4.61
N PHE A 100 -14.87 -22.81 4.97
CA PHE A 100 -13.51 -22.49 5.38
C PHE A 100 -12.75 -21.73 4.29
N TYR A 101 -12.70 -22.25 3.05
CA TYR A 101 -12.04 -21.56 1.94
C TYR A 101 -12.67 -20.20 1.62
N ARG A 102 -13.99 -20.12 1.67
CA ARG A 102 -14.72 -18.86 1.49
C ARG A 102 -14.34 -17.82 2.54
N LYS A 103 -14.26 -18.22 3.81
CA LYS A 103 -13.84 -17.34 4.91
C LYS A 103 -12.38 -16.95 4.78
N MET A 104 -11.51 -17.89 4.48
CA MET A 104 -10.09 -17.61 4.23
C MET A 104 -9.92 -16.57 3.13
N GLU A 105 -10.57 -16.76 1.99
CA GLU A 105 -10.49 -15.80 0.89
C GLU A 105 -11.00 -14.42 1.29
N LYS A 106 -12.17 -14.37 1.96
CA LYS A 106 -12.77 -13.12 2.43
C LYS A 106 -11.81 -12.33 3.35
N TYR A 107 -11.24 -13.00 4.34
CA TYR A 107 -10.40 -12.34 5.34
C TYR A 107 -9.01 -12.03 4.81
N THR A 108 -8.45 -12.86 3.92
CA THR A 108 -7.19 -12.56 3.25
C THR A 108 -7.33 -11.31 2.36
N ARG A 109 -8.44 -11.15 1.64
CA ARG A 109 -8.73 -9.94 0.87
C ARG A 109 -8.84 -8.71 1.77
N ALA A 110 -9.51 -8.83 2.92
CA ALA A 110 -9.64 -7.74 3.88
C ALA A 110 -8.28 -7.33 4.46
N LEU A 111 -7.39 -8.29 4.72
CA LEU A 111 -6.02 -8.02 5.17
C LEU A 111 -5.20 -7.33 4.08
N ALA A 112 -5.26 -7.81 2.84
CA ALA A 112 -4.56 -7.19 1.72
C ALA A 112 -5.03 -5.76 1.48
N ASP A 113 -6.34 -5.50 1.55
CA ASP A 113 -6.90 -4.16 1.42
C ASP A 113 -6.43 -3.22 2.55
N ALA A 114 -6.38 -3.71 3.79
CA ALA A 114 -5.90 -2.94 4.93
C ALA A 114 -4.40 -2.62 4.81
N LEU A 115 -3.59 -3.58 4.35
CA LEU A 115 -2.16 -3.39 4.10
C LEU A 115 -1.90 -2.39 2.97
N ASP A 116 -2.66 -2.47 1.88
CA ASP A 116 -2.55 -1.54 0.75
C ASP A 116 -2.93 -0.10 1.17
N LYS A 117 -3.98 0.05 1.98
CA LYS A 117 -4.32 1.34 2.61
C LYS A 117 -3.20 1.87 3.51
N GLY A 118 -2.54 0.99 4.26
CA GLY A 118 -1.37 1.34 5.07
C GLY A 118 -0.19 1.82 4.22
N ALA A 119 0.06 1.16 3.09
CA ALA A 119 1.09 1.58 2.12
C ALA A 119 0.79 2.98 1.55
N ILE A 120 -0.46 3.22 1.15
CA ILE A 120 -0.89 4.54 0.64
C ILE A 120 -0.80 5.62 1.72
N ALA A 121 -1.16 5.30 2.97
CA ALA A 121 -1.03 6.23 4.08
C ALA A 121 0.44 6.63 4.32
N ALA A 122 1.38 5.70 4.16
CA ALA A 122 2.81 6.00 4.22
C ALA A 122 3.28 6.92 3.08
N LEU A 123 2.81 6.69 1.84
CA LEU A 123 3.08 7.60 0.72
C LEU A 123 2.49 8.99 0.96
N GLU A 124 1.28 9.05 1.48
CA GLU A 124 0.59 10.31 1.78
C GLU A 124 1.29 11.12 2.88
N ALA A 125 1.78 10.44 3.92
CA ALA A 125 2.48 11.09 5.03
C ALA A 125 3.85 11.66 4.62
N GLN A 126 4.51 11.02 3.66
CA GLN A 126 5.87 11.36 3.22
C GLN A 126 5.94 12.04 1.85
N LYS A 127 4.81 12.54 1.34
CA LYS A 127 4.83 13.32 0.09
C LYS A 127 5.66 14.58 0.22
N ALA A 128 6.24 15.03 -0.89
CA ALA A 128 7.17 16.14 -0.92
C ALA A 128 6.63 17.41 -0.25
N HIS A 129 7.43 18.01 0.62
CA HIS A 129 7.14 19.29 1.26
C HIS A 129 7.61 20.47 0.42
N VAL A 130 8.72 20.29 -0.31
CA VAL A 130 9.34 21.32 -1.16
C VAL A 130 9.65 20.73 -2.50
N LEU A 131 9.40 21.48 -3.58
CA LEU A 131 9.86 21.15 -4.92
C LEU A 131 10.69 22.30 -5.47
N LYS A 132 11.92 22.02 -5.91
CA LYS A 132 12.82 22.99 -6.52
C LYS A 132 12.29 23.47 -7.86
N ASP A 133 11.82 22.55 -8.67
CA ASP A 133 11.24 22.83 -9.98
C ASP A 133 9.96 22.02 -10.15
N ARG A 134 8.90 22.69 -10.50
CA ARG A 134 7.57 22.10 -10.76
C ARG A 134 7.07 22.44 -12.16
N LEU A 135 7.92 23.03 -12.97
CA LEU A 135 7.57 23.56 -14.28
C LEU A 135 6.37 24.54 -14.16
N ASN A 136 5.36 24.37 -15.00
CA ASN A 136 4.18 25.25 -15.06
C ASN A 136 3.01 24.77 -14.18
N TYR A 137 3.28 23.88 -13.21
CA TYR A 137 2.23 23.32 -12.34
C TYR A 137 2.11 24.09 -11.02
N ASP A 138 0.89 24.21 -10.53
CA ASP A 138 0.62 24.72 -9.19
C ASP A 138 0.99 23.67 -8.14
N PHE A 139 1.57 24.10 -7.02
CA PHE A 139 1.93 23.23 -5.89
C PHE A 139 1.32 23.79 -4.61
N SER A 140 0.44 23.02 -4.01
CA SER A 140 -0.27 23.39 -2.80
C SER A 140 -0.57 22.18 -1.93
N GLY A 141 -0.35 22.30 -0.61
CA GLY A 141 -0.54 21.19 0.32
C GLY A 141 0.35 19.98 0.02
N ASN A 142 1.57 20.20 -0.45
CA ASN A 142 2.53 19.17 -0.87
C ASN A 142 2.03 18.29 -2.03
N VAL A 143 1.19 18.88 -2.90
CA VAL A 143 0.58 18.21 -4.06
C VAL A 143 0.72 19.09 -5.30
N ILE A 144 1.13 18.49 -6.40
CA ILE A 144 1.07 19.14 -7.72
C ILE A 144 -0.38 19.11 -8.18
N LYS A 145 -0.94 20.29 -8.44
CA LYS A 145 -2.29 20.44 -8.98
C LYS A 145 -2.18 20.62 -10.50
N VAL A 146 -2.82 19.71 -11.22
CA VAL A 146 -2.76 19.63 -12.68
C VAL A 146 -4.12 20.00 -13.25
N LYS A 147 -4.14 20.96 -14.17
CA LYS A 147 -5.35 21.29 -14.92
C LYS A 147 -5.70 20.14 -15.85
N LYS A 148 -6.98 19.97 -16.15
CA LYS A 148 -7.47 18.89 -17.01
C LYS A 148 -6.78 18.87 -18.39
N GLU A 149 -6.56 20.03 -18.96
CA GLU A 149 -5.93 20.21 -20.28
C GLU A 149 -4.50 19.67 -20.30
N MET A 150 -3.79 19.74 -19.16
CA MET A 150 -2.41 19.28 -19.00
C MET A 150 -2.31 17.84 -18.45
N ALA A 151 -3.41 17.12 -18.41
CA ALA A 151 -3.46 15.77 -17.84
C ALA A 151 -2.53 14.76 -18.51
N THR A 152 -2.30 14.90 -19.82
CA THR A 152 -1.39 14.03 -20.58
C THR A 152 0.07 14.46 -20.45
N GLU A 153 0.31 15.74 -20.30
CA GLU A 153 1.65 16.33 -20.24
C GLU A 153 2.36 16.01 -18.93
N ILE A 154 1.62 16.02 -17.81
CA ILE A 154 2.21 15.72 -16.50
C ILE A 154 2.90 14.36 -16.44
N LEU A 155 2.42 13.35 -17.15
CA LEU A 155 3.05 12.04 -17.21
C LEU A 155 4.42 12.07 -17.92
N GLY A 156 4.63 13.01 -18.83
CA GLY A 156 5.95 13.28 -19.42
C GLY A 156 6.83 14.15 -18.53
N ASP A 157 6.25 15.18 -17.93
CA ASP A 157 6.94 16.22 -17.17
C ASP A 157 7.39 15.75 -15.79
N ILE A 158 6.80 14.69 -15.24
CA ILE A 158 7.18 14.18 -13.92
C ILE A 158 8.65 13.74 -13.83
N ASP A 159 9.26 13.23 -14.92
CA ASP A 159 10.67 12.87 -14.95
C ASP A 159 11.61 14.07 -14.83
N PRO A 160 11.44 15.15 -15.61
CA PRO A 160 12.20 16.38 -15.42
C PRO A 160 12.04 16.96 -14.01
N ILE A 161 10.82 16.95 -13.46
CA ILE A 161 10.56 17.42 -12.10
C ILE A 161 11.32 16.60 -11.07
N MET A 162 11.27 15.26 -11.16
CA MET A 162 12.00 14.38 -10.24
C MET A 162 13.50 14.57 -10.35
N ARG A 163 14.05 14.69 -11.57
CA ARG A 163 15.49 14.94 -11.81
C ARG A 163 15.95 16.28 -11.25
N ALA A 164 15.14 17.34 -11.41
CA ALA A 164 15.44 18.65 -10.84
C ALA A 164 15.50 18.62 -9.30
N ASN A 165 14.80 17.67 -8.69
CA ASN A 165 14.81 17.42 -7.25
C ASN A 165 15.80 16.32 -6.81
N CYS A 166 16.77 15.99 -7.65
CA CYS A 166 17.85 15.02 -7.40
C CYS A 166 17.40 13.55 -7.33
N TYR A 167 16.31 13.18 -8.02
CA TYR A 167 15.82 11.80 -8.16
C TYR A 167 15.90 11.33 -9.62
N PRO A 168 17.08 10.91 -10.11
CA PRO A 168 17.29 10.60 -11.54
C PRO A 168 16.97 9.18 -11.96
N ARG A 169 16.64 8.28 -11.01
CA ARG A 169 16.40 6.87 -11.29
C ARG A 169 15.05 6.62 -11.94
N MET A 170 14.77 5.36 -12.26
CA MET A 170 13.50 4.92 -12.80
C MET A 170 12.35 5.30 -11.86
N LEU A 171 11.24 5.73 -12.43
CA LEU A 171 10.05 6.10 -11.67
C LEU A 171 9.00 5.00 -11.66
N HIS A 172 8.41 4.81 -10.51
CA HIS A 172 7.21 4.03 -10.29
C HIS A 172 6.05 4.96 -9.98
N ILE A 173 4.90 4.68 -10.56
CA ILE A 173 3.69 5.49 -10.38
C ILE A 173 2.60 4.63 -9.75
N VAL A 174 2.24 4.95 -8.51
CA VAL A 174 1.09 4.34 -7.82
C VAL A 174 -0.13 5.20 -8.10
N CYS A 175 -1.16 4.66 -8.74
CA CYS A 175 -2.24 5.46 -9.28
C CYS A 175 -3.63 4.80 -9.15
N ASN A 176 -4.66 5.62 -9.35
CA ASN A 176 -6.06 5.19 -9.38
C ASN A 176 -6.60 5.01 -10.81
N ALA A 177 -7.87 4.59 -10.91
CA ALA A 177 -8.58 4.34 -12.17
C ALA A 177 -8.58 5.53 -13.15
N GLY A 178 -8.61 6.75 -12.64
CA GLY A 178 -8.59 7.94 -13.49
C GLY A 178 -7.30 8.06 -14.29
N ILE A 179 -6.17 7.80 -13.64
CA ILE A 179 -4.85 7.80 -14.29
C ILE A 179 -4.69 6.58 -15.19
N GLU A 180 -5.11 5.39 -14.76
CA GLU A 180 -5.06 4.19 -15.60
C GLU A 180 -5.77 4.41 -16.93
N SER A 181 -6.98 4.98 -16.89
CA SER A 181 -7.74 5.30 -18.12
C SER A 181 -6.97 6.23 -19.06
N LEU A 182 -6.27 7.23 -18.50
CA LEU A 182 -5.43 8.15 -19.26
C LEU A 182 -4.25 7.43 -19.91
N VAL A 183 -3.52 6.63 -19.15
CA VAL A 183 -2.35 5.87 -19.62
C VAL A 183 -2.75 4.86 -20.70
N ARG A 184 -3.88 4.16 -20.54
CA ARG A 184 -4.39 3.24 -21.58
C ARG A 184 -4.68 3.96 -22.89
N LYS A 185 -5.25 5.18 -22.86
CA LYS A 185 -5.47 5.99 -24.05
C LYS A 185 -4.18 6.41 -24.73
N LEU A 186 -3.18 6.83 -23.94
CA LEU A 186 -1.86 7.19 -24.46
C LEU A 186 -1.14 5.98 -25.04
N ALA A 187 -1.23 4.82 -24.41
CA ALA A 187 -0.65 3.57 -24.87
C ALA A 187 -1.28 3.07 -26.18
N GLN A 188 -2.55 3.38 -26.45
CA GLN A 188 -3.20 3.07 -27.74
C GLN A 188 -2.61 3.85 -28.92
N HIS A 189 -2.00 4.99 -28.67
CA HIS A 189 -1.30 5.80 -29.68
C HIS A 189 0.19 5.45 -29.85
N GLY A 190 0.74 4.61 -28.95
CA GLY A 190 2.09 4.09 -29.00
C GLY A 190 2.12 2.58 -29.13
N ALA A 191 3.22 1.99 -29.61
CA ALA A 191 3.35 0.55 -29.71
C ALA A 191 3.27 -0.11 -28.34
N THR A 192 2.12 -0.64 -27.97
CA THR A 192 1.95 -1.49 -26.79
C THR A 192 2.45 -2.89 -27.07
N ASN A 193 3.32 -3.39 -26.21
CA ASN A 193 3.76 -4.76 -26.25
C ASN A 193 2.72 -5.64 -25.56
N ASP A 194 1.93 -6.40 -26.31
CA ASP A 194 0.86 -7.30 -25.82
C ASP A 194 1.37 -8.41 -24.88
N VAL A 195 2.68 -8.62 -24.81
CA VAL A 195 3.29 -9.70 -24.01
C VAL A 195 3.41 -9.36 -22.52
N ASN A 196 3.58 -8.09 -22.19
CA ASN A 196 3.66 -7.64 -20.82
C ASN A 196 2.37 -6.93 -20.40
N LYS A 197 1.58 -7.58 -19.55
CA LYS A 197 0.38 -6.98 -18.91
C LYS A 197 0.70 -5.81 -17.96
N GLN A 198 1.98 -5.50 -17.76
CA GLN A 198 2.42 -4.32 -17.03
C GLN A 198 2.28 -3.10 -17.91
N LEU A 199 1.56 -2.11 -17.42
CA LEU A 199 1.44 -0.82 -18.08
C LEU A 199 2.78 -0.09 -17.92
N GLU A 200 3.54 0.00 -19.00
CA GLU A 200 4.73 0.85 -19.09
C GLU A 200 4.45 2.00 -20.08
N TYR A 201 4.67 3.21 -19.65
CA TYR A 201 4.60 4.38 -20.50
C TYR A 201 5.82 5.27 -20.25
N ALA A 202 6.55 5.59 -21.29
CA ALA A 202 7.75 6.44 -21.23
C ALA A 202 8.79 5.98 -20.18
N GLY A 203 9.02 4.66 -20.06
CA GLY A 203 9.98 4.09 -19.12
C GLY A 203 9.56 4.11 -17.66
N LYS A 204 8.27 4.34 -17.36
CA LYS A 204 7.70 4.32 -16.01
C LYS A 204 6.86 3.07 -15.81
N LYS A 205 6.95 2.48 -14.62
CA LYS A 205 6.07 1.38 -14.20
C LYS A 205 4.87 1.92 -13.43
N PHE A 206 3.69 1.41 -13.76
CA PHE A 206 2.43 1.81 -13.13
C PHE A 206 1.89 0.70 -12.22
N HIS A 207 1.61 1.06 -10.98
CA HIS A 207 1.00 0.21 -9.97
C HIS A 207 -0.39 0.73 -9.69
N TYR A 208 -1.35 -0.07 -10.05
CA TYR A 208 -2.75 0.31 -9.95
C TYR A 208 -3.36 -0.15 -8.64
N THR A 209 -4.08 0.73 -7.96
CA THR A 209 -4.83 0.40 -6.75
C THR A 209 -6.16 1.16 -6.67
N ASN A 210 -7.16 0.51 -6.11
CA ASN A 210 -8.47 1.12 -5.84
C ASN A 210 -8.47 2.01 -4.60
N ASN A 211 -7.44 1.93 -3.76
CA ASN A 211 -7.38 2.61 -2.47
C ASN A 211 -6.82 4.04 -2.56
N VAL A 212 -6.28 4.47 -3.71
CA VAL A 212 -5.94 5.87 -3.96
C VAL A 212 -7.22 6.62 -4.29
N THR A 213 -7.68 7.44 -3.35
CA THR A 213 -8.92 8.22 -3.48
C THR A 213 -8.65 9.59 -4.09
N ASN A 214 -9.62 10.08 -4.86
CA ASN A 214 -9.62 11.45 -5.36
C ASN A 214 -10.19 12.40 -4.30
N GLU A 215 -9.60 13.58 -4.18
CA GLU A 215 -10.23 14.69 -3.47
C GLU A 215 -11.40 15.24 -4.30
N SER A 216 -12.28 16.00 -3.64
CA SER A 216 -13.39 16.65 -4.34
C SER A 216 -12.89 17.55 -5.48
N GLY A 217 -13.49 17.42 -6.65
CA GLY A 217 -13.08 18.15 -7.84
C GLY A 217 -11.88 17.58 -8.59
N GLN A 218 -11.37 16.40 -8.20
CA GLN A 218 -10.27 15.69 -8.88
C GLN A 218 -10.78 14.41 -9.57
N ASN A 219 -10.17 14.05 -10.68
CA ASN A 219 -10.51 12.86 -11.44
C ASN A 219 -9.40 11.80 -11.48
N GLY A 220 -8.18 12.21 -11.22
CA GLY A 220 -7.02 11.31 -11.16
C GLY A 220 -6.05 11.73 -10.08
N THR A 221 -5.54 10.76 -9.34
CA THR A 221 -4.50 10.95 -8.32
C THR A 221 -3.42 9.91 -8.51
N PHE A 222 -2.16 10.33 -8.44
CA PHE A 222 -1.03 9.42 -8.44
C PHE A 222 0.12 9.90 -7.56
N PHE A 223 0.94 8.93 -7.16
CA PHE A 223 2.21 9.16 -6.47
C PHE A 223 3.33 8.70 -7.41
N ALA A 224 4.28 9.57 -7.69
CA ALA A 224 5.51 9.24 -8.38
C ALA A 224 6.59 8.99 -7.33
N VAL A 225 7.23 7.84 -7.39
CA VAL A 225 8.25 7.39 -6.44
C VAL A 225 9.45 6.88 -7.22
N GLU A 226 10.64 7.29 -6.83
CA GLU A 226 11.88 6.78 -7.43
C GLU A 226 12.18 5.37 -6.92
N ASP A 227 12.70 4.53 -7.81
CA ASP A 227 13.10 3.15 -7.53
C ASP A 227 14.11 3.05 -6.36
N GLY A 228 13.87 2.13 -5.44
CA GLY A 228 14.72 1.87 -4.28
C GLY A 228 14.44 2.71 -3.04
N ASN A 229 13.57 3.72 -3.10
CA ASN A 229 13.36 4.67 -2.00
C ASN A 229 12.26 4.28 -1.00
N ILE A 230 11.60 3.17 -1.21
CA ILE A 230 10.58 2.65 -0.30
C ILE A 230 10.78 1.17 -0.01
N GLY A 231 10.14 0.69 1.02
CA GLY A 231 10.13 -0.74 1.34
C GLY A 231 9.23 -1.06 2.53
N VAL A 232 9.02 -2.36 2.76
CA VAL A 232 8.20 -2.86 3.86
C VAL A 232 9.02 -3.78 4.76
N LEU A 233 9.00 -3.51 6.04
CA LEU A 233 9.48 -4.43 7.06
C LEU A 233 8.30 -5.20 7.64
N THR A 234 8.52 -6.49 7.87
CA THR A 234 7.51 -7.35 8.49
C THR A 234 8.13 -8.13 9.63
N ARG A 235 7.34 -8.38 10.63
CA ARG A 235 7.66 -9.34 11.68
C ARG A 235 6.41 -10.08 12.13
N VAL A 236 6.64 -11.23 12.74
CA VAL A 236 5.61 -12.02 13.40
C VAL A 236 5.96 -12.11 14.89
N ASP A 237 4.98 -11.93 15.77
CA ASP A 237 5.20 -12.00 17.22
C ASP A 237 5.61 -13.42 17.64
N ARG A 238 6.92 -13.62 17.79
CA ARG A 238 7.51 -14.89 18.22
C ARG A 238 7.28 -15.20 19.70
N GLU A 239 7.03 -14.20 20.53
CA GLU A 239 6.70 -14.40 21.94
C GLU A 239 5.33 -15.04 22.10
N ALA A 240 4.37 -14.67 21.23
CA ALA A 240 3.10 -15.36 21.15
C ALA A 240 3.29 -16.83 20.80
N LEU A 241 4.20 -17.16 19.86
CA LEU A 241 4.56 -18.53 19.51
C LEU A 241 5.11 -19.35 20.70
N ARG A 242 5.79 -18.71 21.65
CA ARG A 242 6.36 -19.38 22.83
C ARG A 242 5.35 -19.54 23.95
N ARG A 243 4.50 -18.53 24.17
CA ARG A 243 3.51 -18.53 25.27
C ARG A 243 2.43 -19.59 25.10
N THR A 244 2.12 -19.97 23.88
CA THR A 244 0.96 -20.81 23.55
C THR A 244 1.23 -22.31 23.56
N ARG A 245 2.47 -22.76 23.63
CA ARG A 245 2.80 -24.20 23.79
C ARG A 245 2.19 -24.84 25.04
N ALA A 246 1.79 -24.03 26.02
CA ALA A 246 1.23 -24.52 27.27
C ALA A 246 -0.30 -24.78 27.25
N ASN A 247 -1.07 -24.29 26.23
CA ASN A 247 -2.53 -24.22 26.28
C ASN A 247 -3.25 -24.77 25.05
N PHE A 248 -2.76 -25.82 24.41
CA PHE A 248 -3.38 -26.41 23.19
C PHE A 248 -3.59 -25.42 22.03
N HIS A 249 -2.81 -24.37 21.98
CA HIS A 249 -2.81 -23.41 20.91
C HIS A 249 -1.67 -23.75 19.92
N GLU A 250 -2.00 -23.76 18.66
CA GLU A 250 -1.03 -23.95 17.58
C GLU A 250 -0.69 -22.62 16.95
N TRP A 251 0.61 -22.39 16.76
CA TRP A 251 1.11 -21.20 16.07
C TRP A 251 2.07 -21.63 14.97
N ASP A 252 1.93 -20.97 13.83
CA ASP A 252 2.83 -21.18 12.69
C ASP A 252 3.03 -19.87 11.94
N VAL A 253 4.00 -19.85 11.04
CA VAL A 253 4.22 -18.74 10.11
C VAL A 253 3.85 -19.23 8.72
N VAL A 254 2.82 -18.63 8.17
CA VAL A 254 2.27 -19.02 6.88
C VAL A 254 2.37 -17.88 5.87
N ARG A 255 2.33 -18.20 4.59
CA ARG A 255 2.10 -17.23 3.52
C ARG A 255 0.67 -17.37 3.06
N LEU A 256 -0.08 -16.30 3.18
CA LEU A 256 -1.46 -16.26 2.72
C LEU A 256 -1.51 -16.05 1.19
N PRO A 257 -2.47 -16.66 0.50
CA PRO A 257 -2.72 -16.34 -0.91
C PRO A 257 -2.90 -14.83 -1.09
N MET A 258 -2.40 -14.26 -2.18
CA MET A 258 -2.46 -12.82 -2.53
C MET A 258 -1.60 -11.87 -1.65
N ILE A 259 -0.94 -12.36 -0.61
CA ILE A 259 -0.07 -11.56 0.26
C ILE A 259 1.29 -12.25 0.30
N ASP A 260 2.30 -11.70 -0.37
CA ASP A 260 3.67 -12.25 -0.36
C ASP A 260 4.47 -11.76 0.86
N LEU A 261 3.85 -11.83 2.03
CA LEU A 261 4.47 -11.51 3.31
C LEU A 261 4.27 -12.67 4.29
N PRO A 262 5.22 -12.92 5.19
CA PRO A 262 5.05 -13.90 6.26
C PRO A 262 4.00 -13.40 7.26
N VAL A 263 3.00 -14.21 7.55
CA VAL A 263 1.91 -13.91 8.48
C VAL A 263 1.89 -14.98 9.57
N GLY A 264 1.76 -14.58 10.83
CA GLY A 264 1.58 -15.51 11.94
C GLY A 264 0.18 -16.08 11.94
N SER A 265 0.03 -17.38 11.95
CA SER A 265 -1.24 -18.07 12.13
C SER A 265 -1.39 -18.56 13.56
N HIS A 266 -2.59 -18.47 14.10
CA HIS A 266 -2.94 -18.92 15.41
C HIS A 266 -4.23 -19.75 15.34
N TYR A 267 -4.15 -20.98 15.82
CA TYR A 267 -5.30 -21.89 15.91
C TYR A 267 -5.50 -22.36 17.34
N TYR A 268 -6.76 -22.35 17.80
CA TYR A 268 -7.17 -22.94 19.06
C TYR A 268 -8.65 -23.34 19.03
N THR A 269 -9.04 -24.19 19.95
CA THR A 269 -10.41 -24.67 20.09
C THR A 269 -11.00 -24.35 21.47
N SER A 270 -12.30 -24.19 21.53
CA SER A 270 -13.06 -24.12 22.78
C SER A 270 -14.25 -25.06 22.71
N VAL A 271 -14.68 -25.57 23.86
CA VAL A 271 -15.88 -26.45 23.99
C VAL A 271 -16.89 -25.73 24.83
N GLY A 272 -18.13 -25.73 24.39
CA GLY A 272 -19.26 -25.11 25.13
C GLY A 272 -20.51 -25.05 24.28
N ASP A 273 -21.55 -24.40 24.83
CA ASP A 273 -22.75 -24.13 24.05
C ASP A 273 -22.46 -23.06 23.02
N GLN A 274 -22.73 -23.36 21.75
CA GLN A 274 -22.42 -22.52 20.62
C GLN A 274 -23.67 -22.26 19.78
N SER A 275 -23.84 -21.01 19.37
CA SER A 275 -24.77 -20.66 18.29
C SER A 275 -23.96 -20.43 17.01
N ALA A 276 -24.28 -21.14 15.97
CA ALA A 276 -23.57 -21.06 14.70
C ALA A 276 -24.52 -20.79 13.54
N THR A 277 -24.16 -19.81 12.71
CA THR A 277 -24.89 -19.50 11.47
C THR A 277 -24.10 -19.99 10.27
N VAL A 278 -24.68 -20.92 9.53
CA VAL A 278 -24.12 -21.45 8.27
C VAL A 278 -25.14 -21.20 7.16
N GLY A 279 -24.76 -20.36 6.18
CA GLY A 279 -25.71 -19.88 5.19
C GLY A 279 -26.82 -19.02 5.79
N ALA A 280 -28.08 -19.42 5.62
CA ALA A 280 -29.24 -18.76 6.20
C ALA A 280 -29.75 -19.42 7.52
N ALA A 281 -29.18 -20.58 7.88
CA ALA A 281 -29.60 -21.34 9.05
C ALA A 281 -28.74 -20.98 10.27
N THR A 282 -29.39 -20.77 11.41
CA THR A 282 -28.73 -20.63 12.72
C THR A 282 -29.12 -21.81 13.58
N GLU A 283 -28.15 -22.52 14.12
CA GLU A 283 -28.31 -23.67 14.97
C GLU A 283 -27.67 -23.41 16.34
N ASP A 284 -28.40 -23.74 17.41
CA ASP A 284 -27.90 -23.73 18.78
C ASP A 284 -27.45 -25.15 19.15
N LEU A 285 -26.16 -25.29 19.40
CA LEU A 285 -25.51 -26.57 19.65
C LEU A 285 -24.96 -26.59 21.07
N THR A 286 -25.32 -27.63 21.81
CA THR A 286 -24.83 -27.86 23.19
C THR A 286 -23.51 -28.64 23.15
N CYS A 287 -22.57 -28.26 24.02
CA CYS A 287 -21.24 -28.90 24.11
C CYS A 287 -20.49 -29.05 22.78
N ALA A 288 -20.67 -28.10 21.84
CA ALA A 288 -20.01 -28.14 20.56
C ALA A 288 -18.60 -27.57 20.62
N VAL A 289 -17.73 -28.07 19.73
CA VAL A 289 -16.39 -27.54 19.53
C VAL A 289 -16.47 -26.33 18.60
N LYS A 290 -15.85 -25.23 19.02
CA LYS A 290 -15.64 -24.04 18.21
C LYS A 290 -14.16 -23.87 17.94
N GLU A 291 -13.81 -23.75 16.68
CA GLU A 291 -12.47 -23.53 16.18
C GLU A 291 -12.24 -22.06 15.89
N TYR A 292 -11.08 -21.56 16.26
CA TYR A 292 -10.66 -20.20 16.07
C TYR A 292 -9.42 -20.15 15.19
N PHE A 293 -9.52 -19.44 14.10
CA PHE A 293 -8.42 -19.20 13.15
C PHE A 293 -8.07 -17.72 13.18
N GLY A 294 -6.89 -17.39 13.65
CA GLY A 294 -6.37 -16.03 13.71
C GLY A 294 -5.13 -15.87 12.85
N PHE A 295 -4.97 -14.70 12.25
CA PHE A 295 -3.78 -14.35 11.47
C PHE A 295 -3.35 -12.95 11.85
N SER A 296 -2.05 -12.74 12.09
CA SER A 296 -1.51 -11.46 12.47
C SER A 296 -0.15 -11.20 11.85
N VAL A 297 0.11 -9.95 11.51
CA VAL A 297 1.41 -9.49 11.02
C VAL A 297 1.67 -8.08 11.50
N ASP A 298 2.86 -7.81 11.97
CA ASP A 298 3.33 -6.46 12.23
C ASP A 298 4.05 -5.95 10.99
N VAL A 299 3.66 -4.79 10.52
CA VAL A 299 4.17 -4.17 9.30
C VAL A 299 4.63 -2.76 9.59
N ALA A 300 5.75 -2.37 8.99
CA ALA A 300 6.20 -0.99 8.93
C ALA A 300 6.56 -0.63 7.50
N PHE A 301 5.86 0.36 6.95
CA PHE A 301 6.17 0.92 5.65
C PHE A 301 7.24 1.98 5.79
N LEU A 302 8.35 1.80 5.10
CA LEU A 302 9.50 2.70 5.12
C LEU A 302 9.57 3.52 3.84
N VAL A 303 9.95 4.77 4.01
CA VAL A 303 10.30 5.69 2.93
C VAL A 303 11.69 6.23 3.20
N ALA A 304 12.47 6.49 2.15
CA ALA A 304 13.77 7.12 2.28
C ALA A 304 13.66 8.42 3.08
N TYR A 305 14.51 8.55 4.07
CA TYR A 305 14.51 9.68 4.98
C TYR A 305 15.37 10.82 4.40
N ASN A 306 14.85 12.04 4.46
CA ASN A 306 15.61 13.25 4.23
C ASN A 306 15.89 13.94 5.57
N SER A 307 17.14 14.34 5.79
CA SER A 307 17.56 15.00 7.03
C SER A 307 16.85 16.34 7.26
N ASP A 308 16.50 17.05 6.20
CA ASP A 308 15.73 18.29 6.25
C ASP A 308 14.58 18.30 5.24
N PRO A 309 13.43 17.71 5.58
CA PRO A 309 12.28 17.64 4.69
C PRO A 309 11.67 19.02 4.40
N THR A 310 12.07 20.08 5.09
CA THR A 310 11.60 21.44 4.85
C THR A 310 12.36 22.15 3.75
N LYS A 311 13.60 21.70 3.46
CA LYS A 311 14.50 22.28 2.45
C LYS A 311 14.65 21.42 1.20
N VAL A 312 14.43 20.13 1.32
CA VAL A 312 14.67 19.15 0.27
C VAL A 312 13.38 18.41 -0.06
N ALA A 313 13.16 18.16 -1.35
CA ALA A 313 12.04 17.35 -1.77
C ALA A 313 12.16 15.91 -1.21
N ASN A 314 11.04 15.34 -0.77
CA ASN A 314 10.98 13.91 -0.48
C ASN A 314 10.93 13.10 -1.79
N PRO A 315 11.34 11.82 -1.78
CA PRO A 315 11.33 10.97 -2.98
C PRO A 315 9.93 10.62 -3.50
N ILE A 316 8.89 11.18 -2.90
CA ILE A 316 7.49 10.94 -3.23
C ILE A 316 6.84 12.24 -3.65
N ILE A 317 6.40 12.31 -4.89
CA ILE A 317 5.65 13.44 -5.42
C ILE A 317 4.22 13.00 -5.70
N LYS A 318 3.25 13.66 -5.04
CA LYS A 318 1.82 13.47 -5.31
C LYS A 318 1.35 14.46 -6.36
N ALA A 319 0.62 13.98 -7.36
CA ALA A 319 -0.08 14.84 -8.33
C ALA A 319 -1.56 14.49 -8.40
N GLN A 320 -2.35 15.53 -8.61
CA GLN A 320 -3.80 15.41 -8.74
C GLN A 320 -4.26 16.16 -9.99
N ILE A 321 -5.05 15.48 -10.82
CA ILE A 321 -5.60 16.01 -12.05
C ILE A 321 -7.04 16.47 -11.78
N ALA A 322 -7.35 17.72 -12.16
CA ALA A 322 -8.67 18.28 -11.99
C ALA A 322 -9.73 17.47 -12.78
N ALA A 323 -10.90 17.35 -12.18
CA ALA A 323 -12.07 16.80 -12.83
C ALA A 323 -12.55 17.74 -13.95
N ARG A 324 -13.40 17.17 -14.80
CA ARG A 324 -14.10 17.93 -15.82
C ARG A 324 -14.90 19.07 -15.21
N ASP A 325 -14.95 20.21 -15.89
CA ASP A 325 -15.81 21.31 -15.49
C ASP A 325 -17.28 20.88 -15.41
N GLN A 326 -17.97 21.28 -14.35
CA GLN A 326 -19.36 20.90 -14.10
C GLN A 326 -20.31 21.36 -15.21
N ASN A 327 -19.91 22.38 -15.99
CA ASN A 327 -20.70 22.95 -17.11
C ASN A 327 -20.49 22.19 -18.44
N GLU A 328 -19.55 21.27 -18.53
CA GLU A 328 -19.43 20.45 -19.74
C GLU A 328 -20.53 19.36 -19.76
N PRO A 329 -21.24 19.16 -20.87
CA PRO A 329 -22.25 18.12 -20.96
C PRO A 329 -21.60 16.75 -20.68
N LEU A 330 -22.22 15.97 -19.79
CA LEU A 330 -21.77 14.61 -19.48
C LEU A 330 -21.90 13.74 -20.75
N GLY A 331 -20.79 13.33 -21.31
CA GLY A 331 -20.76 12.46 -22.49
C GLY A 331 -21.15 11.02 -22.21
N MET A 332 -21.30 10.63 -20.94
CA MET A 332 -21.71 9.27 -20.55
C MET A 332 -22.71 9.34 -19.39
N PRO A 333 -23.66 8.38 -19.36
CA PRO A 333 -24.59 8.27 -18.23
C PRO A 333 -23.82 8.00 -16.93
N VAL A 334 -24.17 8.71 -15.89
CA VAL A 334 -23.72 8.41 -14.53
C VAL A 334 -24.41 7.13 -14.10
N TYR A 335 -23.66 6.07 -13.85
CA TYR A 335 -24.22 4.87 -13.24
C TYR A 335 -24.57 5.18 -11.79
N VAL A 336 -25.85 5.28 -11.51
CA VAL A 336 -26.35 5.43 -10.14
C VAL A 336 -26.35 4.04 -9.51
N THR A 337 -25.48 3.83 -8.55
CA THR A 337 -25.31 2.54 -7.85
C THR A 337 -26.42 2.24 -6.83
N ASN A 338 -27.31 3.18 -6.55
CA ASN A 338 -28.42 3.00 -5.62
C ASN A 338 -29.73 2.74 -6.36
N ALA A 339 -30.30 1.57 -6.18
CA ALA A 339 -31.62 1.21 -6.71
C ALA A 339 -32.76 2.17 -6.27
N ALA A 340 -32.59 2.87 -5.14
CA ALA A 340 -33.51 3.90 -4.64
C ALA A 340 -33.50 5.21 -5.47
N ALA A 341 -32.51 5.38 -6.36
CA ALA A 341 -32.38 6.57 -7.18
C ALA A 341 -32.90 6.37 -8.63
N PHE A 342 -33.50 5.24 -8.94
CA PHE A 342 -34.23 5.07 -10.19
C PHE A 342 -35.68 5.65 -10.02
N PRO A 343 -35.98 6.86 -10.51
CA PRO A 343 -37.33 7.34 -10.54
C PRO A 343 -38.04 6.68 -11.71
N GLY A 344 -38.60 5.51 -11.53
CA GLY A 344 -39.26 4.86 -12.66
C GLY A 344 -39.99 3.57 -12.38
N GLY A 345 -40.01 3.12 -11.17
CA GLY A 345 -40.89 2.03 -10.74
C GLY A 345 -42.29 2.53 -10.37
N GLY A 346 -42.87 3.42 -11.14
CA GLY A 346 -44.27 3.77 -11.01
C GLY A 346 -45.10 2.52 -11.37
N ALA A 347 -45.63 1.88 -10.34
CA ALA A 347 -46.68 0.90 -10.53
C ALA A 347 -47.81 1.55 -11.33
N SER A 348 -47.98 1.13 -12.56
CA SER A 348 -49.25 1.30 -13.24
C SER A 348 -50.27 0.36 -12.60
N ALA A 349 -51.28 0.96 -12.00
CA ALA A 349 -52.47 0.30 -11.56
C ALA A 349 -53.23 -0.35 -12.69
#